data_b88e0933a34a2c3f9e5d382517e23964
#
_entry.id   b88e0933a34a2c3f9e5d382517e23964
#
_cell.length_a   1.000
_cell.length_b   1.000
_cell.length_c   1.000
_cell.angle_alpha   90.00
_cell.angle_beta   90.00
_cell.angle_gamma   90.00
#
_symmetry.space_group_name_H-M   'P 1'
#
loop_
_entity.id
_entity.type
_entity.pdbx_description
1 polymer ?
#
loop_
_entity_poly.entity_id
_entity_poly.type
_entity_poly.pdbx_seq_one_letter_code
_entity_poly.pdbx_strand_id
1 'polypeptide(L)'
;GDGGTGGVGGVGGSGGAGGLLFGNGGDGGAGGDDGVGGTGGIGGAGGNGGVGGDGSSSGTGAGGSGGDATDGGTGGDGGSGGGFGTGGAGGTGGWLIGHSGTNGIGGTGGAGGAGAVGGDGGVGGDPGVGTTYNGISGHNGVQGGTGADGAAG
;
A
#
# COMPACT_ATOMS: atom_id res chain seq x y z
N GLY A 1 -3.10 4.97 -5.54
CA GLY A 1 -4.08 4.66 -4.48
C GLY A 1 -3.44 3.83 -3.37
N ASP A 2 -3.96 3.90 -2.17
CA ASP A 2 -3.41 3.21 -1.02
C ASP A 2 -3.58 1.69 -1.13
N GLY A 3 -2.67 0.93 -0.49
CA GLY A 3 -2.74 -0.53 -0.42
C GLY A 3 -3.89 -0.99 0.47
N GLY A 4 -4.50 -2.15 0.15
CA GLY A 4 -5.53 -2.75 0.98
C GLY A 4 -4.97 -3.32 2.29
N THR A 5 -5.78 -3.37 3.35
CA THR A 5 -5.39 -4.01 4.61
C THR A 5 -5.22 -5.52 4.44
N GLY A 6 -4.30 -6.13 5.19
CA GLY A 6 -4.16 -7.59 5.29
C GLY A 6 -5.40 -8.25 5.90
N GLY A 7 -5.65 -9.51 5.54
CA GLY A 7 -6.76 -10.27 6.12
C GLY A 7 -6.45 -10.70 7.56
N VAL A 8 -7.47 -10.86 8.39
CA VAL A 8 -7.32 -11.31 9.79
C VAL A 8 -7.04 -12.81 9.83
N GLY A 9 -6.13 -13.24 10.71
CA GLY A 9 -5.80 -14.64 10.91
C GLY A 9 -7.00 -15.48 11.39
N GLY A 10 -7.03 -16.73 11.00
CA GLY A 10 -8.12 -17.65 11.37
C GLY A 10 -8.06 -18.04 12.84
N VAL A 11 -9.22 -18.37 13.43
CA VAL A 11 -9.31 -18.91 14.79
C VAL A 11 -8.86 -20.39 14.79
N GLY A 12 -8.03 -20.77 15.76
CA GLY A 12 -7.64 -22.17 15.94
C GLY A 12 -8.82 -23.08 16.25
N GLY A 13 -8.76 -24.32 15.79
CA GLY A 13 -9.78 -25.32 16.07
C GLY A 13 -9.84 -25.67 17.56
N SER A 14 -11.04 -25.95 18.10
CA SER A 14 -11.18 -26.41 19.46
C SER A 14 -10.68 -27.85 19.63
N GLY A 15 -10.06 -28.13 20.78
CA GLY A 15 -9.68 -29.50 21.14
C GLY A 15 -10.89 -30.43 21.31
N GLY A 16 -10.73 -31.68 20.95
CA GLY A 16 -11.79 -32.68 21.14
C GLY A 16 -12.05 -32.95 22.62
N ALA A 17 -13.30 -33.24 23.00
CA ALA A 17 -13.65 -33.67 24.36
C ALA A 17 -13.08 -35.07 24.66
N GLY A 18 -12.62 -35.29 25.89
CA GLY A 18 -12.32 -36.62 26.38
C GLY A 18 -13.56 -37.50 26.45
N GLY A 19 -13.33 -38.81 26.66
CA GLY A 19 -14.47 -39.74 26.85
C GLY A 19 -15.33 -39.35 28.05
N LEU A 20 -16.61 -39.75 28.04
CA LEU A 20 -17.60 -39.34 29.04
C LEU A 20 -17.16 -39.58 30.49
N LEU A 21 -16.57 -40.71 30.78
CA LEU A 21 -16.12 -41.11 32.12
C LEU A 21 -14.60 -40.99 32.29
N PHE A 22 -13.86 -41.39 31.27
CA PHE A 22 -12.41 -41.44 31.26
C PHE A 22 -11.86 -40.87 29.97
N GLY A 23 -10.77 -40.14 30.09
CA GLY A 23 -10.04 -39.64 28.95
C GLY A 23 -9.71 -38.15 29.08
N ASN A 24 -8.57 -37.74 28.52
CA ASN A 24 -8.17 -36.36 28.49
C ASN A 24 -8.82 -35.63 27.30
N GLY A 25 -9.15 -34.39 27.49
CA GLY A 25 -9.52 -33.50 26.37
C GLY A 25 -8.29 -33.22 25.50
N GLY A 26 -8.52 -33.04 24.22
CA GLY A 26 -7.46 -32.63 23.27
C GLY A 26 -7.11 -31.15 23.41
N ASP A 27 -5.89 -30.82 23.07
CA ASP A 27 -5.46 -29.41 23.04
C ASP A 27 -6.15 -28.63 21.92
N GLY A 28 -6.38 -27.35 22.12
CA GLY A 28 -6.86 -26.43 21.08
C GLY A 28 -5.81 -26.21 20.01
N GLY A 29 -6.23 -26.03 18.76
CA GLY A 29 -5.36 -25.72 17.65
C GLY A 29 -4.80 -24.29 17.77
N ALA A 30 -3.63 -24.04 17.20
CA ALA A 30 -3.08 -22.69 17.10
C ALA A 30 -3.98 -21.79 16.23
N GLY A 31 -4.01 -20.49 16.51
CA GLY A 31 -4.60 -19.50 15.63
C GLY A 31 -3.80 -19.38 14.33
N GLY A 32 -4.47 -19.01 13.24
CA GLY A 32 -3.79 -18.76 11.96
C GLY A 32 -3.02 -17.45 11.98
N ASP A 33 -1.95 -17.41 11.20
CA ASP A 33 -1.20 -16.17 10.95
C ASP A 33 -2.00 -15.25 10.02
N ASP A 34 -1.69 -13.96 10.09
CA ASP A 34 -2.41 -12.94 9.35
C ASP A 34 -1.88 -12.70 7.94
N GLY A 35 -2.74 -12.09 7.11
CA GLY A 35 -2.35 -11.58 5.82
C GLY A 35 -1.45 -10.35 5.88
N VAL A 36 -0.50 -10.26 4.96
CA VAL A 36 0.33 -9.06 4.75
C VAL A 36 -0.50 -7.95 4.12
N GLY A 37 -0.28 -6.70 4.51
CA GLY A 37 -0.90 -5.54 3.88
C GLY A 37 -0.55 -5.42 2.40
N GLY A 38 -1.49 -4.90 1.59
CA GLY A 38 -1.26 -4.65 0.17
C GLY A 38 -0.26 -3.50 -0.06
N THR A 39 0.49 -3.56 -1.15
CA THR A 39 1.37 -2.44 -1.54
C THR A 39 0.56 -1.24 -2.04
N GLY A 40 1.05 -0.03 -1.83
CA GLY A 40 0.47 1.19 -2.38
C GLY A 40 0.50 1.21 -3.91
N GLY A 41 -0.36 1.99 -4.53
CA GLY A 41 -0.36 2.23 -5.97
C GLY A 41 0.67 3.30 -6.37
N ILE A 42 1.31 3.14 -7.52
CA ILE A 42 2.27 4.12 -8.05
C ILE A 42 1.58 5.47 -8.29
N GLY A 43 2.24 6.59 -7.99
CA GLY A 43 1.76 7.93 -8.27
C GLY A 43 1.57 8.18 -9.77
N GLY A 44 0.57 8.97 -10.15
CA GLY A 44 0.37 9.36 -11.55
C GLY A 44 1.50 10.25 -12.07
N ALA A 45 1.85 10.13 -13.34
CA ALA A 45 2.82 11.04 -13.98
C ALA A 45 2.28 12.48 -14.06
N GLY A 46 3.17 13.45 -13.94
CA GLY A 46 2.86 14.87 -14.19
C GLY A 46 2.50 15.13 -15.65
N GLY A 47 1.67 16.14 -15.89
CA GLY A 47 1.36 16.59 -17.24
C GLY A 47 2.49 17.39 -17.85
N ASN A 48 2.71 17.25 -19.16
CA ASN A 48 3.71 18.03 -19.88
C ASN A 48 3.28 19.49 -20.01
N GLY A 49 4.27 20.40 -20.03
CA GLY A 49 4.06 21.80 -20.36
C GLY A 49 3.60 22.01 -21.79
N GLY A 50 2.75 23.01 -22.03
CA GLY A 50 2.33 23.40 -23.36
C GLY A 50 3.45 24.05 -24.17
N VAL A 51 3.45 23.88 -25.50
CA VAL A 51 4.42 24.54 -26.39
C VAL A 51 4.13 26.04 -26.46
N GLY A 52 5.14 26.85 -26.40
CA GLY A 52 5.04 28.31 -26.59
C GLY A 52 4.58 28.69 -28.02
N GLY A 53 3.72 29.69 -28.11
CA GLY A 53 3.25 30.19 -29.42
C GLY A 53 4.37 30.87 -30.20
N ASP A 54 4.35 30.73 -31.54
CA ASP A 54 5.31 31.42 -32.40
C ASP A 54 5.04 32.92 -32.45
N GLY A 55 6.10 33.72 -32.59
CA GLY A 55 6.04 35.14 -32.77
C GLY A 55 5.51 35.52 -34.15
N SER A 56 4.90 36.72 -34.27
CA SER A 56 4.34 37.19 -35.52
C SER A 56 5.41 37.34 -36.61
N SER A 57 5.14 36.90 -37.83
CA SER A 57 6.02 37.02 -38.99
C SER A 57 6.17 38.43 -39.53
N SER A 58 5.32 39.39 -39.09
CA SER A 58 5.38 40.80 -39.51
C SER A 58 5.79 41.71 -38.37
N GLY A 59 7.11 41.89 -38.18
CA GLY A 59 7.64 42.81 -37.21
C GLY A 59 8.57 42.13 -36.18
N THR A 60 8.78 42.79 -35.04
CA THR A 60 9.63 42.32 -33.94
C THR A 60 8.87 41.31 -33.04
N GLY A 61 8.30 40.24 -33.62
CA GLY A 61 7.60 39.23 -32.87
C GLY A 61 8.57 38.38 -32.04
N ALA A 62 8.39 38.32 -30.74
CA ALA A 62 9.08 37.37 -29.87
C ALA A 62 8.28 36.08 -29.79
N GLY A 63 8.96 34.94 -29.76
CA GLY A 63 8.32 33.64 -29.47
C GLY A 63 7.83 33.58 -28.05
N GLY A 64 6.69 32.93 -27.83
CA GLY A 64 6.16 32.67 -26.50
C GLY A 64 7.01 31.64 -25.76
N SER A 65 7.05 31.75 -24.43
CA SER A 65 7.72 30.74 -23.62
C SER A 65 6.89 29.44 -23.57
N GLY A 66 7.57 28.32 -23.50
CA GLY A 66 6.96 27.06 -23.21
C GLY A 66 6.32 27.07 -21.81
N GLY A 67 5.24 26.35 -21.64
CA GLY A 67 4.58 26.18 -20.35
C GLY A 67 5.38 25.26 -19.41
N ASP A 68 5.31 25.52 -18.12
CA ASP A 68 5.90 24.64 -17.12
C ASP A 68 5.08 23.34 -17.03
N ALA A 69 5.77 22.23 -16.79
CA ALA A 69 5.15 20.95 -16.52
C ALA A 69 4.67 20.86 -15.07
N THR A 70 3.75 19.95 -14.80
CA THR A 70 3.31 19.66 -13.44
C THR A 70 4.14 18.56 -12.82
N ASP A 71 4.21 18.59 -11.48
CA ASP A 71 4.89 17.53 -10.70
C ASP A 71 4.13 16.21 -10.81
N GLY A 72 4.88 15.11 -10.61
CA GLY A 72 4.29 13.79 -10.46
C GLY A 72 3.45 13.67 -9.19
N GLY A 73 2.42 12.84 -9.23
CA GLY A 73 1.61 12.53 -8.04
C GLY A 73 2.38 11.73 -7.01
N THR A 74 2.06 11.87 -5.73
CA THR A 74 2.64 11.05 -4.66
C THR A 74 2.22 9.58 -4.82
N GLY A 75 3.09 8.66 -4.44
CA GLY A 75 2.75 7.24 -4.34
C GLY A 75 1.70 7.01 -3.25
N GLY A 76 0.89 5.97 -3.40
CA GLY A 76 -0.07 5.55 -2.38
C GLY A 76 0.62 4.90 -1.20
N ASP A 77 0.04 5.00 -0.01
CA ASP A 77 0.54 4.36 1.19
C ASP A 77 0.32 2.85 1.14
N GLY A 78 1.20 2.09 1.80
CA GLY A 78 1.01 0.65 2.01
C GLY A 78 -0.15 0.37 2.96
N GLY A 79 -0.88 -0.72 2.73
CA GLY A 79 -1.96 -1.17 3.62
C GLY A 79 -1.41 -1.75 4.92
N SER A 80 -2.16 -1.63 6.01
CA SER A 80 -1.80 -2.25 7.28
C SER A 80 -1.81 -3.79 7.20
N GLY A 81 -0.97 -4.44 7.99
CA GLY A 81 -1.09 -5.87 8.25
C GLY A 81 -2.41 -6.21 8.95
N GLY A 82 -2.86 -7.45 8.82
CA GLY A 82 -4.03 -7.93 9.52
C GLY A 82 -3.78 -8.19 11.02
N GLY A 83 -4.81 -8.36 11.83
CA GLY A 83 -4.71 -8.67 13.27
C GLY A 83 -4.63 -10.17 13.54
N PHE A 84 -3.86 -10.64 14.49
CA PHE A 84 -3.57 -12.06 14.77
C PHE A 84 -4.82 -12.93 15.06
N GLY A 85 -4.82 -14.18 14.60
CA GLY A 85 -5.84 -15.16 14.92
C GLY A 85 -5.70 -15.66 16.37
N THR A 86 -6.81 -15.99 17.01
CA THR A 86 -6.81 -16.52 18.37
C THR A 86 -6.65 -18.05 18.38
N GLY A 87 -5.95 -18.59 19.39
CA GLY A 87 -5.89 -20.02 19.59
C GLY A 87 -7.26 -20.62 19.94
N GLY A 88 -7.48 -21.86 19.54
CA GLY A 88 -8.70 -22.60 19.88
C GLY A 88 -8.75 -22.99 21.35
N ALA A 89 -9.96 -23.22 21.87
CA ALA A 89 -10.13 -23.70 23.23
C ALA A 89 -9.68 -25.16 23.38
N GLY A 90 -9.08 -25.51 24.53
CA GLY A 90 -8.80 -26.89 24.87
C GLY A 90 -10.11 -27.68 25.11
N GLY A 91 -10.11 -28.95 24.76
CA GLY A 91 -11.25 -29.84 24.99
C GLY A 91 -11.42 -30.21 26.46
N THR A 92 -12.65 -30.57 26.87
CA THR A 92 -12.97 -31.02 28.24
C THR A 92 -12.47 -32.43 28.51
N GLY A 93 -11.91 -32.67 29.68
CA GLY A 93 -11.57 -34.02 30.15
C GLY A 93 -12.80 -34.83 30.58
N GLY A 94 -12.63 -36.17 30.74
CA GLY A 94 -13.68 -37.03 31.21
C GLY A 94 -14.14 -36.71 32.64
N TRP A 95 -15.43 -36.92 32.91
CA TRP A 95 -16.04 -36.51 34.18
C TRP A 95 -15.46 -37.20 35.43
N LEU A 96 -15.10 -38.48 35.34
CA LEU A 96 -14.59 -39.23 36.50
C LEU A 96 -13.05 -39.14 36.58
N ILE A 97 -12.36 -39.36 35.47
CA ILE A 97 -10.91 -39.25 35.38
C ILE A 97 -10.56 -38.63 34.00
N GLY A 98 -9.93 -37.47 34.02
CA GLY A 98 -9.46 -36.81 32.82
C GLY A 98 -9.04 -35.36 33.10
N HIS A 99 -8.18 -34.87 32.30
CA HIS A 99 -7.74 -33.46 32.34
C HIS A 99 -8.28 -32.75 31.10
N SER A 100 -8.67 -31.50 31.26
CA SER A 100 -8.97 -30.66 30.10
C SER A 100 -7.69 -30.40 29.31
N GLY A 101 -7.80 -30.32 27.97
CA GLY A 101 -6.70 -29.88 27.10
C GLY A 101 -6.36 -28.43 27.33
N THR A 102 -5.21 -28.02 26.87
CA THR A 102 -4.74 -26.63 26.91
C THR A 102 -5.35 -25.83 25.75
N ASN A 103 -5.50 -24.52 25.95
CA ASN A 103 -5.87 -23.65 24.82
C ASN A 103 -4.70 -23.55 23.83
N GLY A 104 -5.02 -23.46 22.55
CA GLY A 104 -4.03 -23.18 21.51
C GLY A 104 -3.44 -21.77 21.65
N ILE A 105 -2.26 -21.58 21.10
CA ILE A 105 -1.62 -20.26 21.03
C ILE A 105 -2.25 -19.42 19.91
N GLY A 106 -2.24 -18.11 20.04
CA GLY A 106 -2.60 -17.18 18.95
C GLY A 106 -1.59 -17.23 17.80
N GLY A 107 -2.03 -16.85 16.61
CA GLY A 107 -1.17 -16.63 15.46
C GLY A 107 -0.31 -15.35 15.59
N THR A 108 0.50 -15.07 14.59
CA THR A 108 1.31 -13.83 14.51
C THR A 108 0.60 -12.77 13.67
N GLY A 109 0.73 -11.50 14.02
CA GLY A 109 0.20 -10.40 13.23
C GLY A 109 0.92 -10.26 11.87
N GLY A 110 0.20 -9.80 10.86
CA GLY A 110 0.73 -9.59 9.52
C GLY A 110 1.62 -8.35 9.42
N ALA A 111 2.59 -8.38 8.52
CA ALA A 111 3.39 -7.20 8.21
C ALA A 111 2.57 -6.16 7.43
N GLY A 112 2.86 -4.88 7.60
CA GLY A 112 2.33 -3.83 6.74
C GLY A 112 2.86 -3.94 5.30
N GLY A 113 2.09 -3.48 4.33
CA GLY A 113 2.52 -3.39 2.93
C GLY A 113 3.47 -2.21 2.70
N ALA A 114 4.30 -2.28 1.68
CA ALA A 114 5.19 -1.18 1.31
C ALA A 114 4.43 -0.02 0.66
N GLY A 115 4.84 1.21 0.94
CA GLY A 115 4.42 2.39 0.20
C GLY A 115 4.96 2.38 -1.23
N ALA A 116 4.25 2.99 -2.18
CA ALA A 116 4.66 3.02 -3.57
C ALA A 116 5.44 4.31 -3.90
N VAL A 117 6.24 4.25 -4.96
CA VAL A 117 6.97 5.41 -5.46
C VAL A 117 6.02 6.44 -6.08
N GLY A 118 6.40 7.72 -6.01
CA GLY A 118 5.69 8.78 -6.71
C GLY A 118 5.86 8.70 -8.22
N GLY A 119 4.92 9.28 -8.95
CA GLY A 119 4.99 9.37 -10.40
C GLY A 119 6.06 10.34 -10.87
N ASP A 120 6.52 10.18 -12.10
CA ASP A 120 7.50 11.07 -12.69
C ASP A 120 6.87 12.45 -12.97
N GLY A 121 7.67 13.53 -12.85
CA GLY A 121 7.28 14.87 -13.27
C GLY A 121 7.14 14.96 -14.79
N GLY A 122 6.27 15.84 -15.28
CA GLY A 122 6.12 16.08 -16.70
C GLY A 122 7.30 16.82 -17.30
N VAL A 123 7.40 16.84 -18.64
CA VAL A 123 8.44 17.59 -19.37
C VAL A 123 7.96 19.01 -19.65
N GLY A 124 8.79 20.02 -19.38
CA GLY A 124 8.51 21.41 -19.72
C GLY A 124 8.29 21.60 -21.23
N GLY A 125 7.41 22.52 -21.61
CA GLY A 125 7.08 22.76 -23.00
C GLY A 125 8.21 23.47 -23.78
N ASP A 126 8.27 23.20 -25.08
CA ASP A 126 9.24 23.85 -25.97
C ASP A 126 8.92 25.36 -26.15
N PRO A 127 9.92 26.21 -26.35
CA PRO A 127 9.71 27.62 -26.63
C PRO A 127 9.16 27.83 -28.04
N GLY A 128 8.32 28.84 -28.21
CA GLY A 128 7.91 29.27 -29.52
C GLY A 128 9.05 30.01 -30.26
N VAL A 129 9.01 29.96 -31.61
CA VAL A 129 10.00 30.63 -32.48
C VAL A 129 9.57 32.06 -32.71
N GLY A 130 10.48 33.01 -32.47
CA GLY A 130 10.26 34.41 -32.76
C GLY A 130 11.14 34.88 -33.90
N THR A 131 10.75 35.98 -34.58
CA THR A 131 11.55 36.60 -35.63
C THR A 131 12.76 37.36 -35.08
N THR A 132 12.68 37.82 -33.84
CA THR A 132 13.77 38.57 -33.16
C THR A 132 14.37 37.77 -32.01
N TYR A 133 13.53 37.15 -31.20
CA TYR A 133 13.92 36.33 -30.07
C TYR A 133 13.00 35.12 -29.97
N ASN A 134 13.57 33.95 -29.70
CA ASN A 134 12.78 32.76 -29.30
C ASN A 134 12.31 32.90 -27.86
N GLY A 135 11.23 32.25 -27.53
CA GLY A 135 10.81 32.07 -26.15
C GLY A 135 11.83 31.24 -25.34
N ILE A 136 11.57 31.02 -24.11
CA ILE A 136 12.34 30.09 -23.25
C ILE A 136 11.57 28.80 -23.03
N SER A 137 12.26 27.70 -22.85
CA SER A 137 11.61 26.41 -22.49
C SER A 137 10.95 26.50 -21.12
N GLY A 138 9.84 25.83 -20.97
CA GLY A 138 9.22 25.60 -19.65
C GLY A 138 10.07 24.71 -18.75
N HIS A 139 9.81 24.72 -17.45
CA HIS A 139 10.50 23.90 -16.49
C HIS A 139 9.89 22.50 -16.45
N ASN A 140 10.73 21.50 -16.22
CA ASN A 140 10.26 20.15 -15.95
C ASN A 140 9.61 20.09 -14.55
N GLY A 141 8.57 19.30 -14.41
CA GLY A 141 8.05 18.92 -13.11
C GLY A 141 9.01 18.00 -12.37
N VAL A 142 8.85 17.90 -11.06
CA VAL A 142 9.65 16.99 -10.23
C VAL A 142 8.89 15.69 -9.98
N GLN A 143 9.61 14.64 -9.65
CA GLN A 143 9.01 13.38 -9.25
C GLN A 143 8.22 13.55 -7.94
N GLY A 144 7.05 12.92 -7.85
CA GLY A 144 6.26 12.86 -6.63
C GLY A 144 6.97 12.11 -5.50
N GLY A 145 6.54 12.35 -4.26
CA GLY A 145 7.07 11.66 -3.08
C GLY A 145 6.67 10.18 -3.03
N THR A 146 7.42 9.38 -2.30
CA THR A 146 7.07 7.99 -1.98
C THR A 146 5.97 7.97 -0.91
N GLY A 147 5.00 7.06 -1.03
CA GLY A 147 4.01 6.79 0.01
C GLY A 147 4.65 6.14 1.25
N ALA A 148 3.98 6.20 2.39
CA ALA A 148 4.44 5.58 3.62
C ALA A 148 4.20 4.06 3.61
N ASP A 149 5.02 3.32 4.37
CA ASP A 149 4.76 1.91 4.61
C ASP A 149 3.57 1.75 5.57
N GLY A 150 2.79 0.69 5.37
CA GLY A 150 1.69 0.32 6.25
C GLY A 150 2.19 -0.15 7.62
N ALA A 151 1.37 0.02 8.66
CA ALA A 151 1.68 -0.49 9.98
C ALA A 151 1.57 -2.02 10.05
N ALA A 152 2.36 -2.65 10.92
CA ALA A 152 2.16 -4.05 11.27
C ALA A 152 0.88 -4.23 12.11
N GLY A 153 0.21 -5.36 11.97
CA GLY A 153 -0.98 -5.76 12.73
C GLY A 153 -0.65 -6.41 14.07
#